data_6006ff86e076b4d6bf0041f3165412e4
#
_entry.id   6006ff86e076b4d6bf0041f3165412e4
#
_cell.length_a   1.000
_cell.length_b   1.000
_cell.length_c   1.000
_cell.angle_alpha   90.00
_cell.angle_beta   90.00
_cell.angle_gamma   90.00
#
_symmetry.space_group_name_H-M   'P 1'
#
loop_
_entity.id
_entity.type
_entity.pdbx_description
1 polymer ?
#
loop_
_entity_poly.entity_id
_entity_poly.type
_entity_poly.pdbx_seq_one_letter_code
_entity_poly.pdbx_strand_id
1 'polypeptide(L)'
;ERLGEYQYFRGADVLEFTSHGYDGFIFDENGTKINFTGYRADCINDYATEYIENRDKDKPFFMFISQLEPHHQNDHHCYEGFKETIDDYKNYPLPDDLTFMKGDYKEMYPDYMSAINRLDYNVGRLVQKLKDEGIYDDTIIIYTSDHGSHFKTRNLEYKRSCHESATHTPLIIKGGEFVGGKRETRLSSLIDIPPTLMA
;
A
#
# COMPACT_ATOMS: atom_id res chain seq x y z
N GLU A 1 -2.15 20.71 12.34
CA GLU A 1 -1.11 21.35 11.50
C GLU A 1 -0.36 20.38 10.55
N ARG A 2 -0.57 19.04 10.66
CA ARG A 2 0.15 18.04 9.85
C ARG A 2 -0.73 17.34 8.80
N LEU A 3 -2.00 17.74 8.65
CA LEU A 3 -2.95 17.06 7.78
C LEU A 3 -2.91 17.49 6.31
N GLY A 4 -2.00 18.40 5.90
CA GLY A 4 -1.81 18.80 4.51
C GLY A 4 -3.07 19.34 3.82
N GLU A 5 -3.95 20.02 4.56
CA GLU A 5 -5.25 20.56 4.08
C GLU A 5 -6.28 19.50 3.65
N TYR A 6 -6.08 18.22 3.98
CA TYR A 6 -7.10 17.19 3.76
C TYR A 6 -8.33 17.44 4.63
N GLN A 7 -9.52 17.42 4.02
CA GLN A 7 -10.81 17.59 4.73
C GLN A 7 -11.25 16.33 5.47
N TYR A 8 -10.75 15.19 5.08
CA TYR A 8 -10.98 13.89 5.72
C TYR A 8 -9.64 13.20 5.94
N PHE A 9 -9.41 12.70 7.12
CA PHE A 9 -8.18 12.03 7.50
C PHE A 9 -8.45 10.82 8.38
N ARG A 10 -7.80 9.71 8.06
CA ARG A 10 -7.73 8.50 8.87
C ARG A 10 -6.32 7.95 8.77
N GLY A 11 -5.53 8.04 9.81
CA GLY A 11 -4.15 7.61 9.76
C GLY A 11 -3.37 7.88 11.04
N ALA A 12 -2.08 7.64 11.01
CA ALA A 12 -1.16 7.97 12.11
C ALA A 12 0.27 8.09 11.59
N ASP A 13 1.11 8.70 12.41
CA ASP A 13 2.56 8.75 12.19
C ASP A 13 3.24 7.49 12.73
N VAL A 14 4.28 7.03 12.03
CA VAL A 14 5.23 6.02 12.50
C VAL A 14 4.56 4.72 12.95
N LEU A 15 3.57 4.26 12.18
CA LEU A 15 2.76 3.07 12.48
C LEU A 15 3.60 1.82 12.77
N GLU A 16 4.77 1.70 12.13
CA GLU A 16 5.72 0.60 12.33
C GLU A 16 6.37 0.53 13.73
N PHE A 17 6.08 1.51 14.59
CA PHE A 17 6.52 1.55 15.99
C PHE A 17 5.38 1.81 16.98
N THR A 18 4.23 2.28 16.51
CA THR A 18 3.18 2.81 17.39
C THR A 18 1.86 2.06 17.29
N SER A 19 1.60 1.36 16.18
CA SER A 19 0.38 0.60 15.95
C SER A 19 0.70 -0.65 15.16
N HIS A 20 0.06 -1.76 15.49
CA HIS A 20 0.37 -3.07 14.92
C HIS A 20 -0.53 -3.37 13.72
N GLY A 21 -0.16 -4.38 12.94
CA GLY A 21 -0.94 -4.83 11.78
C GLY A 21 -2.31 -5.39 12.15
N TYR A 22 -2.47 -5.83 13.40
CA TYR A 22 -3.74 -6.31 13.95
C TYR A 22 -4.12 -5.58 15.23
N ASP A 23 -5.43 -5.29 15.37
CA ASP A 23 -6.02 -4.73 16.58
C ASP A 23 -5.30 -3.47 17.10
N GLY A 24 -4.88 -2.63 16.17
CA GLY A 24 -4.14 -1.43 16.45
C GLY A 24 -5.03 -0.19 16.58
N PHE A 25 -4.46 0.96 16.23
CA PHE A 25 -5.18 2.22 16.24
C PHE A 25 -4.69 3.19 15.17
N ILE A 26 -5.54 4.14 14.83
CA ILE A 26 -5.28 5.30 14.00
C ILE A 26 -5.90 6.55 14.67
N PHE A 27 -5.76 7.70 14.03
CA PHE A 27 -6.38 8.96 14.46
C PHE A 27 -7.26 9.53 13.36
N ASP A 28 -8.30 10.26 13.75
CA ASP A 28 -9.12 11.07 12.85
C ASP A 28 -8.51 12.48 12.63
N GLU A 29 -9.20 13.30 11.83
CA GLU A 29 -8.81 14.68 11.53
C GLU A 29 -8.78 15.60 12.75
N ASN A 30 -9.44 15.24 13.85
CA ASN A 30 -9.46 15.97 15.11
C ASN A 30 -8.38 15.49 16.09
N GLY A 31 -7.60 14.46 15.71
CA GLY A 31 -6.62 13.82 16.57
C GLY A 31 -7.24 12.85 17.59
N THR A 32 -8.49 12.42 17.38
CA THR A 32 -9.14 11.43 18.22
C THR A 32 -8.63 10.06 17.88
N LYS A 33 -8.18 9.30 18.90
CA LYS A 33 -7.72 7.93 18.74
C LYS A 33 -8.88 7.00 18.43
N ILE A 34 -8.76 6.24 17.35
CA ILE A 34 -9.72 5.24 16.90
C ILE A 34 -9.02 3.87 16.93
N ASN A 35 -9.50 2.97 17.77
CA ASN A 35 -9.03 1.59 17.76
C ASN A 35 -9.76 0.81 16.66
N PHE A 36 -9.05 -0.06 15.96
CA PHE A 36 -9.63 -0.99 14.99
C PHE A 36 -9.42 -2.44 15.43
N THR A 37 -10.28 -3.31 14.94
CA THR A 37 -10.18 -4.76 15.11
C THR A 37 -9.89 -5.40 13.78
N GLY A 38 -9.06 -6.45 13.77
CA GLY A 38 -8.64 -7.15 12.56
C GLY A 38 -7.42 -6.50 11.91
N TYR A 39 -7.26 -6.70 10.61
CA TYR A 39 -6.05 -6.32 9.88
C TYR A 39 -6.08 -4.85 9.47
N ARG A 40 -4.97 -4.11 9.71
CA ARG A 40 -4.87 -2.67 9.47
C ARG A 40 -5.17 -2.27 8.02
N ALA A 41 -4.65 -3.03 7.04
CA ALA A 41 -4.91 -2.75 5.63
C ALA A 41 -6.40 -2.82 5.28
N ASP A 42 -7.16 -3.73 5.91
CA ASP A 42 -8.61 -3.81 5.76
C ASP A 42 -9.30 -2.58 6.34
N CYS A 43 -8.91 -2.20 7.55
CA CYS A 43 -9.45 -1.03 8.22
C CYS A 43 -9.27 0.26 7.40
N ILE A 44 -8.08 0.49 6.87
CA ILE A 44 -7.81 1.66 6.01
C ILE A 44 -8.66 1.61 4.74
N ASN A 45 -8.80 0.42 4.15
CA ASN A 45 -9.65 0.23 2.97
C ASN A 45 -11.14 0.46 3.27
N ASP A 46 -11.61 0.05 4.45
CA ASP A 46 -12.99 0.27 4.89
C ASP A 46 -13.30 1.76 5.02
N TYR A 47 -12.40 2.56 5.61
CA TYR A 47 -12.55 4.01 5.65
C TYR A 47 -12.53 4.66 4.25
N ALA A 48 -11.70 4.15 3.33
CA ALA A 48 -11.69 4.64 1.96
C ALA A 48 -13.01 4.35 1.24
N THR A 49 -13.57 3.13 1.40
CA THR A 49 -14.87 2.77 0.83
C THR A 49 -16.02 3.53 1.46
N GLU A 50 -16.00 3.74 2.78
CA GLU A 50 -16.97 4.56 3.51
C GLU A 50 -16.95 6.01 3.02
N TYR A 51 -15.77 6.60 2.81
CA TYR A 51 -15.64 7.93 2.24
C TYR A 51 -16.26 8.01 0.83
N ILE A 52 -15.95 7.06 -0.05
CA ILE A 52 -16.51 7.01 -1.41
C ILE A 52 -18.04 6.97 -1.36
N GLU A 53 -18.63 6.23 -0.43
CA GLU A 53 -20.07 6.11 -0.26
C GLU A 53 -20.73 7.42 0.20
N ASN A 54 -20.12 8.07 1.19
CA ASN A 54 -20.69 9.22 1.91
C ASN A 54 -20.23 10.59 1.38
N ARG A 55 -19.35 10.65 0.38
CA ARG A 55 -18.83 11.89 -0.19
C ARG A 55 -19.94 12.79 -0.74
N ASP A 56 -19.67 14.07 -0.87
CA ASP A 56 -20.46 14.97 -1.69
C ASP A 56 -20.37 14.55 -3.18
N LYS A 57 -21.48 14.03 -3.72
CA LYS A 57 -21.50 13.46 -5.09
C LYS A 57 -21.41 14.53 -6.18
N ASP A 58 -21.66 15.78 -5.84
CA ASP A 58 -21.59 16.91 -6.78
C ASP A 58 -20.17 17.49 -6.89
N LYS A 59 -19.23 16.98 -6.12
CA LYS A 59 -17.85 17.46 -6.10
C LYS A 59 -16.85 16.37 -6.52
N PRO A 60 -15.81 16.74 -7.28
CA PRO A 60 -14.67 15.84 -7.47
C PRO A 60 -13.93 15.64 -6.14
N PHE A 61 -13.19 14.53 -6.02
CA PHE A 61 -12.35 14.26 -4.88
C PHE A 61 -10.95 13.81 -5.29
N PHE A 62 -10.01 14.07 -4.41
CA PHE A 62 -8.67 13.47 -4.44
C PHE A 62 -8.52 12.60 -3.20
N MET A 63 -8.18 11.33 -3.39
CA MET A 63 -7.98 10.38 -2.30
C MET A 63 -6.56 9.83 -2.34
N PHE A 64 -5.84 9.94 -1.23
CA PHE A 64 -4.53 9.34 -1.06
C PHE A 64 -4.62 8.23 -0.01
N ILE A 65 -4.48 6.98 -0.44
CA ILE A 65 -4.55 5.80 0.42
C ILE A 65 -3.12 5.29 0.62
N SER A 66 -2.57 5.54 1.80
CA SER A 66 -1.24 5.06 2.18
C SER A 66 -1.36 3.84 3.09
N GLN A 67 -1.16 2.66 2.53
CA GLN A 67 -1.05 1.43 3.30
C GLN A 67 0.36 1.30 3.86
N LEU A 68 0.51 0.88 5.11
CA LEU A 68 1.83 0.57 5.65
C LEU A 68 2.33 -0.77 5.10
N GLU A 69 1.44 -1.73 4.99
CA GLU A 69 1.76 -3.05 4.44
C GLU A 69 2.28 -2.96 2.99
N PRO A 70 3.25 -3.76 2.61
CA PRO A 70 3.93 -4.82 3.35
C PRO A 70 5.19 -4.36 4.10
N HIS A 71 5.21 -3.16 4.68
CA HIS A 71 6.35 -2.65 5.45
C HIS A 71 6.67 -3.54 6.66
N HIS A 72 7.95 -3.64 6.99
CA HIS A 72 8.40 -4.33 8.18
C HIS A 72 7.88 -3.63 9.45
N GLN A 73 7.26 -4.38 10.37
CA GLN A 73 6.87 -3.88 11.68
C GLN A 73 8.11 -3.84 12.57
N ASN A 74 8.67 -2.66 12.75
CA ASN A 74 10.01 -2.51 13.29
C ASN A 74 10.14 -2.88 14.77
N ASP A 75 9.11 -2.61 15.57
CA ASP A 75 9.08 -2.99 16.99
C ASP A 75 8.88 -4.51 17.21
N HIS A 76 8.26 -5.19 16.24
CA HIS A 76 8.11 -6.65 16.24
C HIS A 76 9.21 -7.38 15.48
N HIS A 77 10.10 -6.67 14.78
CA HIS A 77 11.19 -7.21 13.98
C HIS A 77 10.75 -8.22 12.90
N CYS A 78 9.55 -8.06 12.35
CA CYS A 78 9.00 -8.96 11.32
C CYS A 78 8.10 -8.20 10.33
N TYR A 79 7.74 -8.85 9.23
CA TYR A 79 6.59 -8.45 8.43
C TYR A 79 5.33 -9.05 9.06
N GLU A 80 4.26 -8.29 9.11
CA GLU A 80 2.97 -8.77 9.62
C GLU A 80 2.04 -9.08 8.45
N GLY A 81 2.08 -10.31 7.98
CA GLY A 81 1.23 -10.82 6.91
C GLY A 81 -0.23 -10.99 7.31
N PHE A 82 -1.10 -11.17 6.33
CA PHE A 82 -2.49 -11.53 6.56
C PHE A 82 -2.58 -13.02 6.97
N LYS A 83 -2.87 -13.28 8.22
CA LYS A 83 -2.74 -14.60 8.89
C LYS A 83 -3.38 -15.75 8.14
N GLU A 84 -4.51 -15.49 7.45
CA GLU A 84 -5.28 -16.53 6.76
C GLU A 84 -4.61 -17.05 5.49
N THR A 85 -3.66 -16.30 4.91
CA THR A 85 -3.01 -16.68 3.65
C THR A 85 -1.49 -16.85 3.76
N ILE A 86 -0.88 -16.69 4.94
CA ILE A 86 0.58 -16.86 5.11
C ILE A 86 1.03 -18.25 4.66
N ASP A 87 0.26 -19.27 5.01
CA ASP A 87 0.60 -20.67 4.71
C ASP A 87 0.67 -20.97 3.21
N ASP A 88 -0.09 -20.24 2.39
CA ASP A 88 -0.10 -20.38 0.93
C ASP A 88 1.25 -19.96 0.30
N TYR A 89 2.01 -19.13 1.01
CA TYR A 89 3.27 -18.57 0.54
C TYR A 89 4.53 -19.22 1.12
N LYS A 90 4.42 -20.20 2.03
CA LYS A 90 5.58 -20.89 2.65
C LYS A 90 6.53 -21.52 1.65
N ASN A 91 6.00 -21.99 0.52
CA ASN A 91 6.78 -22.64 -0.53
C ASN A 91 6.73 -21.84 -1.84
N TYR A 92 6.36 -20.55 -1.77
CA TYR A 92 6.30 -19.69 -2.96
C TYR A 92 7.71 -19.47 -3.52
N PRO A 93 7.88 -19.44 -4.84
CA PRO A 93 9.20 -19.22 -5.45
C PRO A 93 9.80 -17.90 -4.99
N LEU A 94 11.05 -17.96 -4.54
CA LEU A 94 11.79 -16.76 -4.17
C LEU A 94 12.40 -16.12 -5.41
N PRO A 95 12.42 -14.77 -5.48
CA PRO A 95 13.16 -14.07 -6.54
C PRO A 95 14.65 -14.40 -6.53
N ASP A 96 15.22 -14.56 -7.73
CA ASP A 96 16.62 -14.99 -7.88
C ASP A 96 17.60 -14.01 -7.21
N ASP A 97 17.34 -12.71 -7.26
CA ASP A 97 18.19 -11.68 -6.68
C ASP A 97 18.27 -11.74 -5.14
N LEU A 98 17.30 -12.36 -4.48
CA LEU A 98 17.33 -12.62 -3.04
C LEU A 98 18.16 -13.87 -2.70
N THR A 99 18.10 -14.91 -3.54
CA THR A 99 18.67 -16.22 -3.21
C THR A 99 20.19 -16.30 -3.29
N PHE A 100 20.84 -15.38 -3.99
CA PHE A 100 22.31 -15.31 -4.12
C PHE A 100 23.03 -14.83 -2.86
N MET A 101 22.33 -14.21 -1.93
CA MET A 101 22.92 -13.54 -0.77
C MET A 101 22.27 -14.05 0.53
N LYS A 102 22.97 -13.85 1.63
CA LYS A 102 22.38 -14.11 2.96
C LYS A 102 21.40 -12.96 3.29
N GLY A 103 20.27 -13.32 3.87
CA GLY A 103 19.22 -12.39 4.30
C GLY A 103 18.16 -13.13 5.10
N ASP A 104 17.13 -12.41 5.53
CA ASP A 104 16.02 -12.98 6.32
C ASP A 104 14.81 -13.38 5.45
N TYR A 105 14.94 -13.34 4.13
CA TYR A 105 13.85 -13.62 3.18
C TYR A 105 13.18 -14.98 3.37
N LYS A 106 13.91 -16.02 3.77
CA LYS A 106 13.31 -17.36 3.96
C LYS A 106 12.24 -17.40 5.03
N GLU A 107 12.44 -16.61 6.07
CA GLU A 107 11.54 -16.50 7.20
C GLU A 107 10.44 -15.45 6.97
N MET A 108 10.79 -14.36 6.30
CA MET A 108 9.95 -13.17 6.20
C MET A 108 9.11 -13.10 4.90
N TYR A 109 9.50 -13.81 3.85
CA TYR A 109 8.83 -13.71 2.54
C TYR A 109 7.37 -14.18 2.54
N PRO A 110 6.98 -15.24 3.27
CA PRO A 110 5.57 -15.63 3.33
C PRO A 110 4.65 -14.54 3.89
N ASP A 111 5.04 -13.88 4.97
CA ASP A 111 4.29 -12.77 5.56
C ASP A 111 4.21 -11.57 4.60
N TYR A 112 5.34 -11.22 3.97
CA TYR A 112 5.40 -10.15 2.98
C TYR A 112 4.45 -10.41 1.80
N MET A 113 4.46 -11.61 1.24
CA MET A 113 3.59 -11.98 0.11
C MET A 113 2.12 -12.06 0.50
N SER A 114 1.83 -12.55 1.69
CA SER A 114 0.47 -12.57 2.24
C SER A 114 -0.09 -11.16 2.42
N ALA A 115 0.73 -10.23 2.91
CA ALA A 115 0.34 -8.81 2.99
C ALA A 115 0.03 -8.22 1.61
N ILE A 116 0.89 -8.47 0.59
CA ILE A 116 0.65 -8.02 -0.80
C ILE A 116 -0.64 -8.62 -1.36
N ASN A 117 -0.89 -9.90 -1.13
CA ASN A 117 -2.13 -10.55 -1.55
C ASN A 117 -3.35 -9.85 -0.94
N ARG A 118 -3.29 -9.49 0.35
CA ARG A 118 -4.39 -8.77 1.01
C ARG A 118 -4.57 -7.36 0.46
N LEU A 119 -3.48 -6.67 0.13
CA LEU A 119 -3.54 -5.36 -0.54
C LEU A 119 -4.23 -5.46 -1.90
N ASP A 120 -3.88 -6.46 -2.72
CA ASP A 120 -4.53 -6.70 -4.02
C ASP A 120 -6.03 -6.94 -3.88
N TYR A 121 -6.43 -7.77 -2.91
CA TYR A 121 -7.85 -7.97 -2.57
C TYR A 121 -8.55 -6.64 -2.21
N ASN A 122 -7.90 -5.80 -1.42
CA ASN A 122 -8.43 -4.51 -1.00
C ASN A 122 -8.53 -3.50 -2.17
N VAL A 123 -7.58 -3.50 -3.09
CA VAL A 123 -7.68 -2.73 -4.35
C VAL A 123 -8.90 -3.19 -5.16
N GLY A 124 -9.13 -4.51 -5.23
CA GLY A 124 -10.32 -5.08 -5.87
C GLY A 124 -11.63 -4.57 -5.25
N ARG A 125 -11.69 -4.48 -3.91
CA ARG A 125 -12.86 -3.93 -3.18
C ARG A 125 -13.10 -2.45 -3.51
N LEU A 126 -12.03 -1.64 -3.54
CA LEU A 126 -12.12 -0.22 -3.91
C LEU A 126 -12.60 -0.05 -5.36
N VAL A 127 -12.04 -0.80 -6.29
CA VAL A 127 -12.47 -0.79 -7.70
C VAL A 127 -13.94 -1.19 -7.83
N GLN A 128 -14.38 -2.21 -7.09
CA GLN A 128 -15.79 -2.60 -7.10
C GLN A 128 -16.68 -1.48 -6.54
N LYS A 129 -16.27 -0.84 -5.43
CA LYS A 129 -17.02 0.29 -4.85
C LYS A 129 -17.16 1.47 -5.84
N LEU A 130 -16.09 1.81 -6.57
CA LEU A 130 -16.17 2.85 -7.62
C LEU A 130 -17.14 2.48 -8.74
N LYS A 131 -17.21 1.19 -9.11
CA LYS A 131 -18.18 0.69 -10.09
C LYS A 131 -19.62 0.78 -9.58
N ASP A 132 -19.85 0.38 -8.34
CA ASP A 132 -21.17 0.40 -7.70
C ASP A 132 -21.70 1.84 -7.55
N GLU A 133 -20.80 2.81 -7.35
CA GLU A 133 -21.12 4.25 -7.33
C GLU A 133 -21.21 4.89 -8.73
N GLY A 134 -20.93 4.14 -9.80
CA GLY A 134 -21.01 4.61 -11.19
C GLY A 134 -19.94 5.62 -11.60
N ILE A 135 -18.82 5.69 -10.86
CA ILE A 135 -17.74 6.67 -11.09
C ILE A 135 -16.41 6.04 -11.53
N TYR A 136 -16.39 4.73 -11.71
CA TYR A 136 -15.15 4.01 -12.06
C TYR A 136 -14.51 4.54 -13.34
N ASP A 137 -15.30 4.83 -14.38
CA ASP A 137 -14.78 5.27 -15.68
C ASP A 137 -14.23 6.70 -15.63
N ASP A 138 -14.78 7.53 -14.75
CA ASP A 138 -14.37 8.93 -14.54
C ASP A 138 -13.29 9.08 -13.47
N THR A 139 -12.78 7.97 -12.93
CA THR A 139 -11.76 7.97 -11.89
C THR A 139 -10.40 7.57 -12.44
N ILE A 140 -9.37 8.40 -12.20
CA ILE A 140 -7.97 8.01 -12.39
C ILE A 140 -7.53 7.25 -11.15
N ILE A 141 -7.02 6.03 -11.34
CA ILE A 141 -6.49 5.18 -10.27
C ILE A 141 -4.99 5.00 -10.50
N ILE A 142 -4.19 5.34 -9.50
CA ILE A 142 -2.75 5.13 -9.49
C ILE A 142 -2.40 4.19 -8.35
N TYR A 143 -1.76 3.08 -8.67
CA TYR A 143 -1.20 2.14 -7.70
C TYR A 143 0.32 2.15 -7.81
N THR A 144 0.99 2.40 -6.70
CA THR A 144 2.46 2.43 -6.63
C THR A 144 2.94 2.11 -5.21
N SER A 145 4.26 2.05 -5.03
CA SER A 145 4.93 1.96 -3.73
C SER A 145 6.08 2.96 -3.67
N ASP A 146 6.45 3.39 -2.49
CA ASP A 146 7.60 4.29 -2.26
C ASP A 146 8.94 3.57 -2.50
N HIS A 147 9.06 2.30 -2.11
CA HIS A 147 10.24 1.45 -2.30
C HIS A 147 9.86 -0.02 -2.17
N GLY A 148 10.77 -0.91 -2.55
CA GLY A 148 10.65 -2.35 -2.34
C GLY A 148 11.39 -2.84 -1.08
N SER A 149 11.70 -4.14 -1.04
CA SER A 149 12.47 -4.77 0.04
C SER A 149 13.49 -5.75 -0.50
N HIS A 150 14.71 -5.72 0.04
CA HIS A 150 15.76 -6.69 -0.25
C HIS A 150 16.04 -7.66 0.91
N PHE A 151 15.20 -7.68 1.95
CA PHE A 151 15.25 -8.65 3.05
C PHE A 151 16.66 -8.81 3.66
N LYS A 152 17.33 -7.71 3.93
CA LYS A 152 18.71 -7.65 4.46
C LYS A 152 19.79 -8.37 3.62
N THR A 153 19.52 -8.64 2.35
CA THR A 153 20.53 -9.27 1.45
C THR A 153 21.65 -8.31 1.05
N ARG A 154 21.48 -6.99 1.19
CA ARG A 154 22.44 -5.98 0.72
C ARG A 154 23.13 -5.22 1.86
N ASN A 155 22.46 -5.08 2.98
CA ASN A 155 22.97 -4.45 4.20
C ASN A 155 22.17 -4.98 5.41
N LEU A 156 22.35 -4.40 6.58
CA LEU A 156 21.64 -4.81 7.80
C LEU A 156 20.20 -4.29 7.89
N GLU A 157 19.76 -3.53 6.88
CA GLU A 157 18.41 -3.05 6.75
C GLU A 157 17.68 -3.79 5.60
N TYR A 158 16.42 -3.49 5.36
CA TYR A 158 15.61 -4.17 4.34
C TYR A 158 15.37 -3.34 3.07
N LYS A 159 15.70 -2.03 3.03
CA LYS A 159 15.34 -1.13 1.92
C LYS A 159 16.42 -0.16 1.42
N ARG A 160 17.31 0.33 2.26
CA ARG A 160 18.26 1.41 1.91
C ARG A 160 19.39 0.93 0.99
N SER A 161 19.05 0.69 -0.27
CA SER A 161 20.01 0.31 -1.31
C SER A 161 19.53 0.77 -2.68
N CYS A 162 20.43 0.77 -3.67
CA CYS A 162 20.12 1.10 -5.07
C CYS A 162 19.83 -0.15 -5.93
N HIS A 163 19.58 -1.30 -5.31
CA HIS A 163 19.31 -2.55 -6.02
C HIS A 163 17.84 -2.63 -6.48
N GLU A 164 17.59 -3.37 -7.55
CA GLU A 164 16.26 -3.59 -8.15
C GLU A 164 15.19 -3.91 -7.12
N SER A 165 15.46 -4.83 -6.22
CA SER A 165 14.52 -5.23 -5.16
C SER A 165 14.11 -4.10 -4.19
N ALA A 166 14.84 -3.00 -4.17
CA ALA A 166 14.50 -1.82 -3.36
C ALA A 166 13.95 -0.65 -4.19
N THR A 167 14.36 -0.53 -5.46
CA THR A 167 14.08 0.67 -6.27
C THR A 167 13.06 0.43 -7.39
N HIS A 168 12.87 -0.81 -7.84
CA HIS A 168 11.93 -1.16 -8.89
C HIS A 168 10.54 -1.40 -8.31
N THR A 169 9.81 -0.33 -8.08
CA THR A 169 8.44 -0.36 -7.54
C THR A 169 7.40 -0.47 -8.66
N PRO A 170 6.22 -1.04 -8.37
CA PRO A 170 5.14 -1.06 -9.35
C PRO A 170 4.63 0.37 -9.61
N LEU A 171 4.23 0.64 -10.85
CA LEU A 171 3.44 1.81 -11.22
C LEU A 171 2.35 1.38 -12.20
N ILE A 172 1.11 1.43 -11.76
CA ILE A 172 -0.06 1.07 -12.55
C ILE A 172 -0.98 2.28 -12.58
N ILE A 173 -1.37 2.72 -13.78
CA ILE A 173 -2.28 3.85 -13.95
C ILE A 173 -3.46 3.42 -14.81
N LYS A 174 -4.67 3.78 -14.39
CA LYS A 174 -5.94 3.57 -15.12
C LYS A 174 -6.76 4.85 -15.10
N GLY A 175 -7.40 5.16 -16.20
CA GLY A 175 -8.36 6.28 -16.34
C GLY A 175 -7.77 7.48 -17.05
N GLY A 176 -8.61 8.47 -17.39
CA GLY A 176 -8.21 9.61 -18.20
C GLY A 176 -7.62 9.18 -19.55
N GLU A 177 -6.47 9.71 -19.90
CA GLU A 177 -5.74 9.38 -21.14
C GLU A 177 -4.99 8.03 -21.08
N PHE A 178 -4.93 7.39 -19.91
CA PHE A 178 -4.26 6.09 -19.74
C PHE A 178 -5.18 4.95 -20.16
N VAL A 179 -5.20 4.70 -21.48
CA VAL A 179 -6.07 3.70 -22.09
C VAL A 179 -5.36 2.36 -22.24
N GLY A 180 -5.89 1.41 -21.59
CA GLY A 180 -5.82 -0.03 -21.55
C GLY A 180 -4.62 -0.81 -22.04
N GLY A 181 -4.06 -1.68 -21.15
CA GLY A 181 -3.23 -2.82 -21.48
C GLY A 181 -1.85 -2.53 -22.05
N LYS A 182 -1.34 -1.32 -21.92
CA LYS A 182 -0.01 -0.93 -22.37
C LYS A 182 1.02 -1.18 -21.26
N ARG A 183 2.17 -1.72 -21.64
CA ARG A 183 3.36 -1.77 -20.79
C ARG A 183 4.33 -0.69 -21.24
N GLU A 184 4.64 0.22 -20.34
CA GLU A 184 5.65 1.25 -20.55
C GLU A 184 7.01 0.76 -20.03
N THR A 185 8.06 0.99 -20.79
CA THR A 185 9.44 0.58 -20.46
C THR A 185 10.37 1.76 -20.18
N ARG A 186 9.89 2.98 -20.36
CA ARG A 186 10.65 4.17 -19.99
C ARG A 186 10.75 4.29 -18.46
N LEU A 187 11.90 4.80 -18.03
CA LEU A 187 12.11 5.09 -16.60
C LEU A 187 11.15 6.19 -16.15
N SER A 188 10.50 5.95 -15.04
CA SER A 188 9.65 6.89 -14.34
C SER A 188 9.97 6.87 -12.85
N SER A 189 9.62 7.93 -12.15
CA SER A 189 9.87 8.07 -10.74
C SER A 189 8.62 8.63 -10.04
N LEU A 190 8.52 8.46 -8.73
CA LEU A 190 7.42 9.04 -7.93
C LEU A 190 7.30 10.56 -8.10
N ILE A 191 8.40 11.26 -8.39
CA ILE A 191 8.40 12.71 -8.64
C ILE A 191 7.63 13.09 -9.90
N ASP A 192 7.45 12.14 -10.83
CA ASP A 192 6.70 12.37 -12.08
C ASP A 192 5.18 12.32 -11.88
N ILE A 193 4.69 11.74 -10.77
CA ILE A 193 3.26 11.56 -10.51
C ILE A 193 2.54 12.91 -10.33
N PRO A 194 3.00 13.84 -9.46
CA PRO A 194 2.31 15.11 -9.28
C PRO A 194 2.16 15.93 -10.57
N PRO A 195 3.21 16.16 -11.39
CA PRO A 195 3.04 16.89 -12.64
C PRO A 195 2.17 16.15 -13.66
N THR A 196 2.18 14.82 -13.66
CA THR A 196 1.30 14.01 -14.54
C THR A 196 -0.18 14.19 -14.18
N LEU A 197 -0.51 14.32 -12.88
CA LEU A 197 -1.87 14.57 -12.44
C LEU A 197 -2.34 16.01 -12.70
N MET A 198 -1.42 16.95 -12.86
CA MET A 198 -1.72 18.37 -13.09
C MET A 198 -1.75 18.77 -14.56
N ALA A 199 -1.33 17.88 -15.46
CA ALA A 199 -1.30 18.13 -16.91
C ALA A 199 -2.65 17.83 -17.56
#